data_b6abb374e1022fb039632231974b782e
#
_entry.id   b6abb374e1022fb039632231974b782e
#
_cell.length_a   1.000
_cell.length_b   1.000
_cell.length_c   1.000
_cell.angle_alpha   90.00
_cell.angle_beta   90.00
_cell.angle_gamma   90.00
#
_symmetry.space_group_name_H-M   'P 1'
#
loop_
_entity.id
_entity.type
_entity.pdbx_description
1 polymer ?
#
loop_
_entity_poly.entity_id
_entity_poly.type
_entity_poly.pdbx_seq_one_letter_code
_entity_poly.pdbx_strand_id
1 'polypeptide(L)'
;MFQIAHVVTDRGSKYAVSGAPAKSKADALAFLKALKHNKRFAKATHNTWALLCHETGPIKNDNGESGAGAIILRMLERAELYDHLIVVTRWYGGVHLGGDRFRRVQYCVYAYLSEAPDLPISPLQND
;
A
#
# COMPACT_ATOMS: atom_id res chain seq x y z
N MET A 1 -4.32 1.19 -13.00
CA MET A 1 -3.90 0.72 -11.68
C MET A 1 -4.10 -0.77 -11.54
N PHE A 2 -3.39 -1.38 -10.62
CA PHE A 2 -3.63 -2.76 -10.23
C PHE A 2 -4.15 -2.79 -8.81
N GLN A 3 -5.12 -3.66 -8.51
CA GLN A 3 -5.74 -3.70 -7.20
C GLN A 3 -6.11 -5.13 -6.82
N ILE A 4 -5.83 -5.48 -5.58
CA ILE A 4 -6.35 -6.70 -4.98
C ILE A 4 -7.38 -6.23 -3.96
N ALA A 5 -8.66 -6.36 -4.31
CA ALA A 5 -9.74 -5.74 -3.55
C ALA A 5 -9.97 -6.39 -2.19
N HIS A 6 -9.50 -7.60 -1.98
CA HIS A 6 -9.51 -8.26 -0.70
C HIS A 6 -8.28 -9.14 -0.58
N VAL A 7 -7.37 -8.75 0.30
CA VAL A 7 -6.15 -9.52 0.54
C VAL A 7 -6.34 -10.48 1.70
N VAL A 8 -6.83 -9.96 2.82
CA VAL A 8 -6.95 -10.75 4.05
C VAL A 8 -7.97 -10.09 4.97
N THR A 9 -8.60 -10.91 5.80
CA THR A 9 -9.43 -10.46 6.92
C THR A 9 -8.78 -10.98 8.20
N ASP A 10 -8.59 -10.12 9.18
CA ASP A 10 -8.02 -10.50 10.47
C ASP A 10 -8.87 -9.91 11.59
N ARG A 11 -9.51 -10.78 12.36
CA ARG A 11 -10.38 -10.37 13.47
C ARG A 11 -11.36 -9.27 13.07
N GLY A 12 -11.94 -9.42 11.87
CA GLY A 12 -12.92 -8.48 11.33
C GLY A 12 -12.33 -7.33 10.52
N SER A 13 -11.07 -6.99 10.70
CA SER A 13 -10.44 -5.97 9.85
C SER A 13 -10.18 -6.54 8.48
N LYS A 14 -10.58 -5.78 7.45
CA LYS A 14 -10.39 -6.19 6.05
C LYS A 14 -9.32 -5.32 5.41
N TYR A 15 -8.56 -5.92 4.52
CA TYR A 15 -7.44 -5.25 3.86
C TYR A 15 -7.51 -5.40 2.36
N ALA A 16 -7.12 -4.34 1.67
CA ALA A 16 -6.93 -4.32 0.23
C ALA A 16 -5.61 -3.63 -0.08
N VAL A 17 -5.09 -3.85 -1.27
CA VAL A 17 -3.88 -3.17 -1.74
C VAL A 17 -4.09 -2.70 -3.17
N SER A 18 -3.63 -1.50 -3.46
CA SER A 18 -3.75 -0.88 -4.78
C SER A 18 -2.44 -0.20 -5.13
N GLY A 19 -2.18 -0.04 -6.40
CA GLY A 19 -1.00 0.68 -6.82
C GLY A 19 -1.03 1.09 -8.28
N ALA A 20 -0.13 1.96 -8.64
CA ALA A 20 0.03 2.46 -10.00
C ALA A 20 1.34 3.23 -10.11
N PRO A 21 1.85 3.43 -11.34
CA PRO A 21 2.98 4.33 -11.54
C PRO A 21 2.64 5.73 -11.03
N ALA A 22 3.61 6.36 -10.38
CA ALA A 22 3.47 7.73 -9.88
C ALA A 22 4.87 8.31 -9.73
N LYS A 23 5.08 9.52 -10.24
CA LYS A 23 6.40 10.14 -10.24
C LYS A 23 6.53 11.33 -9.30
N SER A 24 5.46 11.63 -8.57
CA SER A 24 5.44 12.78 -7.68
C SER A 24 4.40 12.61 -6.58
N LYS A 25 4.49 13.45 -5.56
CA LYS A 25 3.46 13.51 -4.55
C LYS A 25 2.11 13.89 -5.15
N ALA A 26 2.11 14.79 -6.14
CA ALA A 26 0.86 15.17 -6.81
C ALA A 26 0.19 13.98 -7.48
N ASP A 27 0.99 13.12 -8.13
CA ASP A 27 0.46 11.89 -8.72
C ASP A 27 -0.13 10.96 -7.65
N ALA A 28 0.54 10.84 -6.51
CA ALA A 28 0.05 10.02 -5.42
C ALA A 28 -1.29 10.53 -4.89
N LEU A 29 -1.40 11.84 -4.68
CA LEU A 29 -2.64 12.43 -4.19
C LEU A 29 -3.77 12.31 -5.19
N ALA A 30 -3.47 12.42 -6.50
CA ALA A 30 -4.47 12.21 -7.54
C ALA A 30 -4.96 10.77 -7.53
N PHE A 31 -4.06 9.81 -7.32
CA PHE A 31 -4.43 8.40 -7.21
C PHE A 31 -5.36 8.16 -6.02
N LEU A 32 -5.02 8.72 -4.87
CA LEU A 32 -5.85 8.58 -3.65
C LEU A 32 -7.23 9.16 -3.89
N LYS A 33 -7.32 10.30 -4.54
CA LYS A 33 -8.60 10.92 -4.87
C LYS A 33 -9.44 10.01 -5.76
N ALA A 34 -8.83 9.45 -6.80
CA ALA A 34 -9.51 8.53 -7.70
C ALA A 34 -9.95 7.25 -6.98
N LEU A 35 -9.10 6.71 -6.11
CA LEU A 35 -9.42 5.53 -5.32
C LEU A 35 -10.68 5.77 -4.48
N LYS A 36 -10.78 6.95 -3.88
CA LYS A 36 -11.90 7.30 -3.01
C LYS A 36 -13.18 7.65 -3.75
N HIS A 37 -13.18 7.69 -5.08
CA HIS A 37 -14.41 7.76 -5.84
C HIS A 37 -15.23 6.48 -5.69
N ASN A 38 -14.58 5.37 -5.38
CA ASN A 38 -15.27 4.16 -4.99
C ASN A 38 -15.70 4.33 -3.53
N LYS A 39 -17.00 4.27 -3.28
CA LYS A 39 -17.57 4.53 -1.95
C LYS A 39 -17.01 3.62 -0.87
N ARG A 40 -16.73 2.38 -1.21
CA ARG A 40 -16.17 1.42 -0.27
C ARG A 40 -14.80 1.90 0.23
N PHE A 41 -13.95 2.37 -0.68
CA PHE A 41 -12.61 2.86 -0.32
C PHE A 41 -12.67 4.22 0.36
N ALA A 42 -13.65 5.07 0.00
CA ALA A 42 -13.84 6.34 0.67
C ALA A 42 -14.19 6.16 2.16
N LYS A 43 -14.85 5.05 2.50
CA LYS A 43 -15.24 4.73 3.88
C LYS A 43 -14.19 3.95 4.65
N ALA A 44 -13.06 3.66 4.05
CA ALA A 44 -12.00 2.92 4.73
C ALA A 44 -11.48 3.71 5.92
N THR A 45 -11.03 2.98 6.92
CA THR A 45 -10.47 3.60 8.13
C THR A 45 -9.10 4.19 7.83
N HIS A 46 -8.31 3.50 7.04
CA HIS A 46 -6.95 3.93 6.68
C HIS A 46 -6.66 3.62 5.22
N ASN A 47 -6.03 4.56 4.54
CA ASN A 47 -5.43 4.37 3.23
C ASN A 47 -3.97 4.79 3.34
N THR A 48 -3.16 3.91 3.87
CA THR A 48 -1.73 4.16 4.07
C THR A 48 -0.98 4.00 2.76
N TRP A 49 -0.04 4.88 2.46
CA TRP A 49 0.67 4.77 1.20
C TRP A 49 2.13 5.19 1.31
N ALA A 50 2.91 4.74 0.34
CA ALA A 50 4.29 5.16 0.18
C ALA A 50 4.67 5.16 -1.29
N LEU A 51 5.64 6.00 -1.62
CA LEU A 51 6.17 6.17 -2.96
C LEU A 51 7.68 6.39 -2.83
N LEU A 52 8.45 5.57 -3.52
CA LEU A 52 9.89 5.78 -3.61
C LEU A 52 10.15 6.56 -4.89
N CYS A 53 10.10 7.89 -4.78
CA CYS A 53 10.22 8.75 -5.94
C CYS A 53 11.68 8.89 -6.36
N HIS A 54 11.96 8.57 -7.61
CA HIS A 54 13.33 8.60 -8.12
C HIS A 54 13.94 10.01 -8.02
N GLU A 55 13.14 11.01 -8.34
CA GLU A 55 13.63 12.38 -8.40
C GLU A 55 13.71 13.05 -7.03
N THR A 56 12.70 12.87 -6.19
CA THR A 56 12.59 13.61 -4.93
C THR A 56 12.83 12.76 -3.69
N GLY A 57 13.01 11.45 -3.84
CA GLY A 57 13.22 10.55 -2.72
C GLY A 57 11.93 9.99 -2.15
N PRO A 58 12.01 9.37 -0.99
CA PRO A 58 10.87 8.66 -0.42
C PRO A 58 9.79 9.59 0.14
N ILE A 59 8.55 9.22 -0.08
CA ILE A 59 7.38 9.92 0.44
C ILE A 59 6.43 8.88 1.02
N LYS A 60 5.86 9.17 2.19
CA LYS A 60 4.91 8.25 2.81
C LYS A 60 3.85 9.00 3.61
N ASN A 61 2.74 8.33 3.86
CA ASN A 61 1.67 8.85 4.69
C ASN A 61 0.96 7.70 5.38
N ASP A 62 0.96 7.72 6.71
CA ASP A 62 0.34 6.66 7.50
C ASP A 62 -1.18 6.69 7.42
N ASN A 63 -1.77 7.85 7.20
CA ASN A 63 -3.22 8.04 7.17
C ASN A 63 -3.90 7.43 8.40
N GLY A 64 -3.30 7.66 9.56
CA GLY A 64 -3.84 7.20 10.84
C GLY A 64 -3.38 5.80 11.27
N GLU A 65 -2.77 5.01 10.39
CA GLU A 65 -2.21 3.70 10.74
C GLU A 65 -0.73 3.90 11.09
N SER A 66 -0.48 4.36 12.31
CA SER A 66 0.86 4.79 12.73
C SER A 66 1.94 3.74 12.44
N GLY A 67 2.98 4.14 11.70
CA GLY A 67 4.10 3.28 11.35
C GLY A 67 3.93 2.48 10.08
N ALA A 68 2.72 2.39 9.54
CA ALA A 68 2.45 1.53 8.38
C ALA A 68 3.11 2.07 7.10
N GLY A 69 3.17 3.39 6.95
CA GLY A 69 3.82 3.99 5.77
C GLY A 69 5.30 3.61 5.66
N ALA A 70 5.99 3.55 6.79
CA ALA A 70 7.40 3.17 6.81
C ALA A 70 7.59 1.71 6.39
N ILE A 71 6.65 0.84 6.70
CA ILE A 71 6.71 -0.56 6.30
C ILE A 71 6.59 -0.68 4.78
N ILE A 72 5.62 0.02 4.20
CA ILE A 72 5.44 0.00 2.74
C ILE A 72 6.71 0.54 2.07
N LEU A 73 7.21 1.66 2.55
CA LEU A 73 8.40 2.29 1.97
C LEU A 73 9.61 1.37 2.01
N ARG A 74 9.82 0.69 3.14
CA ARG A 74 10.95 -0.25 3.28
C ARG A 74 10.85 -1.38 2.27
N MET A 75 9.65 -1.86 2.00
CA MET A 75 9.47 -2.93 1.02
C MET A 75 9.70 -2.43 -0.41
N LEU A 76 9.30 -1.19 -0.71
CA LEU A 76 9.62 -0.57 -1.99
C LEU A 76 11.13 -0.42 -2.17
N GLU A 77 11.82 -0.03 -1.13
CA GLU A 77 13.29 0.11 -1.16
C GLU A 77 13.97 -1.23 -1.41
N ARG A 78 13.54 -2.28 -0.72
CA ARG A 78 14.09 -3.62 -0.91
C ARG A 78 13.85 -4.16 -2.31
N ALA A 79 12.68 -3.87 -2.87
CA ALA A 79 12.33 -4.30 -4.22
C ALA A 79 12.94 -3.39 -5.27
N GLU A 80 13.55 -2.29 -4.86
CA GLU A 80 14.06 -1.28 -5.78
C GLU A 80 12.98 -0.82 -6.77
N LEU A 81 11.76 -0.66 -6.25
CA LEU A 81 10.62 -0.24 -7.05
C LEU A 81 10.44 1.26 -6.93
N TYR A 82 10.94 1.97 -7.95
CA TYR A 82 10.87 3.42 -8.02
C TYR A 82 9.67 3.87 -8.83
N ASP A 83 9.17 5.06 -8.49
CA ASP A 83 8.09 5.73 -9.24
C ASP A 83 6.85 4.86 -9.36
N HIS A 84 6.54 4.17 -8.28
CA HIS A 84 5.36 3.30 -8.20
C HIS A 84 4.75 3.44 -6.81
N LEU A 85 3.49 3.88 -6.77
CA LEU A 85 2.75 4.07 -5.53
C LEU A 85 2.10 2.77 -5.09
N ILE A 86 2.18 2.46 -3.80
CA ILE A 86 1.39 1.37 -3.21
C ILE A 86 0.58 1.93 -2.06
N VAL A 87 -0.71 1.58 -2.04
CA VAL A 87 -1.67 1.98 -1.02
C VAL A 87 -2.22 0.73 -0.36
N VAL A 88 -2.10 0.64 0.96
CA VAL A 88 -2.73 -0.41 1.75
C VAL A 88 -3.96 0.18 2.42
N THR A 89 -5.11 -0.42 2.15
CA THR A 89 -6.39 0.03 2.65
C THR A 89 -6.88 -0.92 3.74
N ARG A 90 -7.32 -0.35 4.87
CA ARG A 90 -7.87 -1.14 5.97
C ARG A 90 -9.23 -0.61 6.38
N TRP A 91 -10.17 -1.52 6.55
CA TRP A 91 -11.47 -1.28 7.19
C TRP A 91 -11.41 -1.91 8.57
N TYR A 92 -11.47 -1.07 9.61
CA TYR A 92 -11.38 -1.54 11.00
C TYR A 92 -12.56 -2.43 11.34
N GLY A 93 -12.29 -3.56 11.99
CA GLY A 93 -13.30 -4.57 12.29
C GLY A 93 -13.76 -4.61 13.74
N GLY A 94 -13.41 -3.60 14.54
CA GLY A 94 -13.86 -3.53 15.92
C GLY A 94 -12.87 -4.11 16.94
N VAL A 95 -11.79 -4.73 16.49
CA VAL A 95 -10.76 -5.32 17.36
C VAL A 95 -9.41 -4.74 17.00
N HIS A 96 -8.70 -4.23 17.99
CA HIS A 96 -7.34 -3.73 17.75
C HIS A 96 -6.40 -4.90 17.51
N LEU A 97 -5.60 -4.78 16.46
CA LEU A 97 -4.67 -5.85 16.07
C LEU A 97 -3.28 -5.70 16.71
N GLY A 98 -3.01 -4.57 17.35
CA GLY A 98 -1.69 -4.32 17.93
C GLY A 98 -0.60 -4.44 16.87
N GLY A 99 0.48 -5.16 17.18
CA GLY A 99 1.58 -5.36 16.25
C GLY A 99 1.23 -6.19 15.02
N ASP A 100 0.18 -7.00 15.09
CA ASP A 100 -0.23 -7.83 13.95
C ASP A 100 -0.65 -7.00 12.74
N ARG A 101 -1.10 -5.76 12.95
CA ARG A 101 -1.46 -4.88 11.85
C ARG A 101 -0.28 -4.65 10.90
N PHE A 102 0.94 -4.62 11.42
CA PHE A 102 2.13 -4.43 10.60
C PHE A 102 2.40 -5.65 9.72
N ARG A 103 2.16 -6.85 10.24
CA ARG A 103 2.26 -8.07 9.43
C ARG A 103 1.24 -8.08 8.30
N ARG A 104 0.04 -7.55 8.57
CA ARG A 104 -0.99 -7.46 7.52
C ARG A 104 -0.58 -6.48 6.44
N VAL A 105 0.03 -5.36 6.82
CA VAL A 105 0.56 -4.40 5.84
C VAL A 105 1.65 -5.06 4.98
N GLN A 106 2.58 -5.75 5.61
CA GLN A 106 3.64 -6.48 4.88
C GLN A 106 3.05 -7.48 3.91
N TYR A 107 2.07 -8.24 4.36
CA TYR A 107 1.42 -9.24 3.53
C TYR A 107 0.72 -8.62 2.32
N CYS A 108 0.06 -7.48 2.52
CA CYS A 108 -0.58 -6.75 1.43
C CYS A 108 0.42 -6.31 0.37
N VAL A 109 1.54 -5.72 0.79
CA VAL A 109 2.56 -5.26 -0.15
C VAL A 109 3.19 -6.44 -0.86
N TYR A 110 3.48 -7.52 -0.14
CA TYR A 110 4.03 -8.73 -0.74
C TYR A 110 3.09 -9.29 -1.80
N ALA A 111 1.79 -9.37 -1.50
CA ALA A 111 0.80 -9.85 -2.47
C ALA A 111 0.80 -8.97 -3.73
N TYR A 112 0.84 -7.64 -3.55
CA TYR A 112 0.91 -6.71 -4.67
C TYR A 112 2.14 -6.96 -5.52
N LEU A 113 3.31 -7.02 -4.90
CA LEU A 113 4.57 -7.21 -5.63
C LEU A 113 4.62 -8.54 -6.36
N SER A 114 3.94 -9.56 -5.82
CA SER A 114 3.91 -10.89 -6.42
C SER A 114 2.93 -11.00 -7.59
N GLU A 115 1.84 -10.23 -7.54
CA GLU A 115 0.73 -10.41 -8.50
C GLU A 115 0.61 -9.30 -9.53
N ALA A 116 1.09 -8.09 -9.23
CA ALA A 116 0.97 -6.99 -10.18
C ALA A 116 1.81 -7.25 -11.42
N PRO A 117 1.23 -7.06 -12.62
CA PRO A 117 1.97 -7.33 -13.85
C PRO A 117 2.96 -6.22 -14.17
N ASP A 118 4.02 -6.60 -14.87
CA ASP A 118 4.93 -5.65 -15.52
C ASP A 118 5.64 -4.67 -14.57
N LEU A 119 5.88 -5.06 -13.32
CA LEU A 119 6.63 -4.22 -12.42
C LEU A 119 8.11 -4.23 -12.81
N PRO A 120 8.75 -3.04 -12.86
CA PRO A 120 10.16 -2.93 -13.22
C PRO A 120 11.06 -3.21 -12.01
N ILE A 121 11.00 -4.43 -11.49
CA ILE A 121 11.78 -4.85 -10.34
C ILE A 121 12.48 -6.17 -10.63
N SER A 122 13.53 -6.43 -9.88
CA SER A 122 14.19 -7.72 -9.94
C SER A 122 13.23 -8.78 -9.40
N PRO A 123 13.29 -10.02 -9.92
CA PRO A 123 12.46 -11.08 -9.37
C PRO A 123 12.66 -11.17 -7.87
N LEU A 124 11.53 -11.32 -7.17
CA LEU A 124 11.61 -11.50 -5.75
C LEU A 124 12.30 -12.81 -5.45
N GLN A 125 13.24 -12.75 -4.71
CA GLN A 125 13.93 -13.85 -4.47
C GLN A 125 13.49 -14.53 -3.45
N ASN A 126 13.39 -15.19 -3.59
CA ASN A 126 13.11 -15.63 -2.90
C ASN A 126 14.04 -16.09 -2.41
N ASP A 127 14.48 -15.88 -2.29
CA ASP A 127 15.43 -16.10 -1.94
C ASP A 127 15.66 -15.83 -0.89
#